data_58c0c986f12f6f0922001f98af1cf19b
#
_entry.id   58c0c986f12f6f0922001f98af1cf19b
#
_cell.length_a   1.000
_cell.length_b   1.000
_cell.length_c   1.000
_cell.angle_alpha   90.00
_cell.angle_beta   90.00
_cell.angle_gamma   90.00
#
_symmetry.space_group_name_H-M   'P 1'
#
loop_
_entity.id
_entity.type
_entity.pdbx_description
1 polymer ?
#
loop_
_entity_poly.entity_id
_entity_poly.type
_entity_poly.pdbx_seq_one_letter_code
_entity_poly.pdbx_strand_id
1 'polypeptide(L)'
;MTYNHVVSDILRALSKVYLHSEEYECEDNLECPVCGNKGLDSYDICSVCGWELEPVSNDEDFSFANGSTLGNYKNTYYILREGMEKLQNKELERIYLINCSTNFEYDLQLFEKIIDHDCIYGFFEDFESCKQALNENRGDMHAKYYSLATVKIIDLDDENKPRISNVEKWFVWDAERRGFFETCACKK
;
A
#
# COMPACT_ATOMS: atom_id res chain seq x y z
N MET A 1 12.94 1.34 4.56
CA MET A 1 12.67 2.69 3.99
C MET A 1 11.83 2.66 2.69
N THR A 2 11.52 1.51 2.11
CA THR A 2 10.98 1.38 0.75
C THR A 2 9.45 1.51 0.64
N TYR A 3 8.69 1.06 1.62
CA TYR A 3 7.22 0.96 1.47
C TYR A 3 6.46 2.30 1.53
N ASN A 4 7.01 3.30 2.20
CA ASN A 4 6.42 4.65 2.17
C ASN A 4 6.42 5.26 0.75
N HIS A 5 7.27 4.76 -0.16
CA HIS A 5 7.29 5.21 -1.54
C HIS A 5 6.09 4.65 -2.34
N VAL A 6 5.80 3.35 -2.26
CA VAL A 6 4.68 2.74 -3.00
C VAL A 6 3.35 3.43 -2.70
N VAL A 7 3.02 3.59 -1.40
CA VAL A 7 1.79 4.29 -0.99
C VAL A 7 1.79 5.73 -1.48
N SER A 8 2.91 6.45 -1.32
CA SER A 8 3.05 7.84 -1.77
C SER A 8 2.91 7.96 -3.29
N ASP A 9 3.48 7.03 -4.05
CA ASP A 9 3.45 7.06 -5.51
C ASP A 9 2.04 6.79 -6.03
N ILE A 10 1.36 5.80 -5.46
CA ILE A 10 -0.05 5.52 -5.78
C ILE A 10 -0.95 6.70 -5.39
N LEU A 11 -0.81 7.25 -4.18
CA LEU A 11 -1.61 8.41 -3.76
C LEU A 11 -1.34 9.63 -4.63
N ARG A 12 -0.09 9.84 -5.05
CA ARG A 12 0.28 10.91 -5.99
C ARG A 12 -0.36 10.70 -7.35
N ALA A 13 -0.36 9.47 -7.87
CA ALA A 13 -1.02 9.12 -9.12
C ALA A 13 -2.53 9.33 -9.02
N LEU A 14 -3.17 8.82 -7.96
CA LEU A 14 -4.60 8.99 -7.72
C LEU A 14 -5.02 10.46 -7.55
N SER A 15 -4.12 11.33 -7.07
CA SER A 15 -4.38 12.78 -6.96
C SER A 15 -4.27 13.52 -8.28
N LYS A 16 -3.61 12.95 -9.30
CA LYS A 16 -3.42 13.55 -10.63
C LYS A 16 -4.52 13.24 -11.63
N VAL A 17 -5.51 12.43 -11.28
CA VAL A 17 -6.58 11.90 -12.17
C VAL A 17 -7.37 12.99 -12.92
N TYR A 18 -7.09 14.28 -12.69
CA TYR A 18 -7.73 15.40 -13.39
C TYR A 18 -6.83 16.22 -14.33
N LEU A 19 -5.59 15.80 -14.57
CA LEU A 19 -4.74 16.49 -15.54
C LEU A 19 -4.73 15.67 -16.85
N HIS A 20 -5.39 16.24 -17.88
CA HIS A 20 -5.34 15.69 -19.25
C HIS A 20 -3.90 15.40 -19.65
N SER A 21 -3.62 14.13 -19.97
CA SER A 21 -2.41 13.76 -20.68
C SER A 21 -2.48 14.32 -22.09
N GLU A 22 -1.47 15.06 -22.52
CA GLU A 22 -1.25 15.33 -23.93
C GLU A 22 -1.10 13.96 -24.63
N GLU A 23 -1.80 13.79 -25.77
CA GLU A 23 -1.70 12.56 -26.58
C GLU A 23 -0.28 12.51 -27.20
N TYR A 24 0.59 11.70 -26.59
CA TYR A 24 1.84 11.29 -27.25
C TYR A 24 1.56 10.01 -28.05
N GLU A 25 2.09 9.93 -29.25
CA GLU A 25 2.11 8.67 -30.01
C GLU A 25 3.13 7.72 -29.34
N CYS A 26 2.61 6.69 -28.66
CA CYS A 26 3.44 5.67 -28.02
C CYS A 26 3.87 4.61 -29.03
N GLU A 27 5.16 4.27 -29.09
CA GLU A 27 5.70 3.30 -30.04
C GLU A 27 5.26 1.87 -29.69
N ASP A 28 5.29 1.48 -28.41
CA ASP A 28 4.98 0.11 -27.95
C ASP A 28 3.49 -0.13 -27.68
N ASN A 29 2.72 0.91 -27.35
CA ASN A 29 1.31 0.86 -27.03
C ASN A 29 0.95 -0.21 -25.99
N LEU A 30 1.73 -0.30 -24.93
CA LEU A 30 1.58 -1.29 -23.88
C LEU A 30 0.41 -0.97 -22.94
N GLU A 31 -0.05 -2.01 -22.25
CA GLU A 31 -1.08 -1.91 -21.22
C GLU A 31 -0.44 -2.06 -19.83
N CYS A 32 -0.79 -1.16 -18.89
CA CYS A 32 -0.32 -1.23 -17.53
C CYS A 32 -0.83 -2.50 -16.83
N PRO A 33 0.07 -3.38 -16.32
CA PRO A 33 -0.34 -4.63 -15.70
C PRO A 33 -1.09 -4.43 -14.38
N VAL A 34 -1.01 -3.24 -13.77
CA VAL A 34 -1.70 -2.92 -12.51
C VAL A 34 -3.14 -2.45 -12.74
N CYS A 35 -3.36 -1.46 -13.59
CA CYS A 35 -4.65 -0.78 -13.72
C CYS A 35 -5.30 -0.89 -15.10
N GLY A 36 -4.62 -1.48 -16.10
CA GLY A 36 -5.13 -1.63 -17.44
C GLY A 36 -5.07 -0.37 -18.32
N ASN A 37 -4.41 0.71 -17.85
CA ASN A 37 -4.20 1.91 -18.65
C ASN A 37 -3.37 1.60 -19.90
N LYS A 38 -3.77 2.13 -21.07
CA LYS A 38 -3.14 1.84 -22.35
C LYS A 38 -2.35 3.02 -22.89
N GLY A 39 -1.55 2.77 -23.94
CA GLY A 39 -0.76 3.80 -24.58
C GLY A 39 0.46 4.18 -23.77
N LEU A 40 1.19 3.18 -23.30
CA LEU A 40 2.43 3.33 -22.54
C LEU A 40 3.57 2.67 -23.30
N ASP A 41 4.77 3.21 -23.15
CA ASP A 41 6.00 2.59 -23.62
C ASP A 41 6.71 1.85 -22.49
N SER A 42 7.67 1.00 -22.83
CA SER A 42 8.52 0.30 -21.86
C SER A 42 9.22 1.31 -20.94
N TYR A 43 9.18 1.06 -19.64
CA TYR A 43 9.72 1.92 -18.58
C TYR A 43 8.97 3.24 -18.34
N ASP A 44 7.82 3.46 -18.97
CA ASP A 44 6.98 4.58 -18.63
C ASP A 44 6.36 4.42 -17.22
N ILE A 45 6.16 5.54 -16.54
CA ILE A 45 5.39 5.56 -15.30
C ILE A 45 3.92 5.79 -15.62
N CYS A 46 3.09 4.80 -15.31
CA CYS A 46 1.65 4.88 -15.51
C CYS A 46 1.06 6.07 -14.73
N SER A 47 0.46 7.03 -15.44
CA SER A 47 -0.13 8.22 -14.82
C SER A 47 -1.35 7.93 -13.94
N VAL A 48 -1.96 6.74 -14.09
CA VAL A 48 -3.16 6.32 -13.35
C VAL A 48 -2.83 5.66 -12.02
N CYS A 49 -1.82 4.80 -11.97
CA CYS A 49 -1.51 4.04 -10.75
C CYS A 49 -0.08 4.25 -10.22
N GLY A 50 0.79 4.92 -10.98
CA GLY A 50 2.18 5.18 -10.60
C GLY A 50 3.14 4.01 -10.85
N TRP A 51 2.69 2.91 -11.45
CA TRP A 51 3.54 1.76 -11.78
C TRP A 51 4.51 2.13 -12.91
N GLU A 52 5.81 1.88 -12.73
CA GLU A 52 6.80 1.93 -13.80
C GLU A 52 6.78 0.60 -14.56
N LEU A 53 6.61 0.66 -15.90
CA LEU A 53 6.49 -0.51 -16.77
C LEU A 53 7.82 -1.23 -16.93
N GLU A 54 8.08 -2.19 -16.04
CA GLU A 54 9.13 -3.18 -16.19
C GLU A 54 8.57 -4.47 -16.81
N PRO A 55 9.42 -5.34 -17.40
CA PRO A 55 8.99 -6.61 -17.99
C PRO A 55 8.70 -7.67 -16.92
N VAL A 56 7.76 -7.38 -16.01
CA VAL A 56 7.21 -8.33 -15.04
C VAL A 56 5.85 -8.83 -15.52
N SER A 57 5.61 -10.14 -15.45
CA SER A 57 4.41 -10.76 -16.02
C SER A 57 3.57 -11.53 -15.01
N ASN A 58 4.14 -11.94 -13.89
CA ASN A 58 3.43 -12.69 -12.87
C ASN A 58 3.31 -11.86 -11.60
N ASP A 59 2.24 -12.10 -10.84
CA ASP A 59 1.98 -11.37 -9.59
C ASP A 59 3.06 -11.57 -8.53
N GLU A 60 3.84 -12.66 -8.62
CA GLU A 60 4.96 -12.97 -7.72
C GLU A 60 6.29 -12.30 -8.17
N ASP A 61 6.37 -11.77 -9.40
CA ASP A 61 7.57 -11.13 -9.89
C ASP A 61 7.83 -9.82 -9.16
N PHE A 62 9.06 -9.66 -8.65
CA PHE A 62 9.47 -8.44 -7.96
C PHE A 62 9.99 -7.41 -8.95
N SER A 63 9.42 -6.21 -8.90
CA SER A 63 9.87 -5.04 -9.64
C SER A 63 10.82 -4.21 -8.79
N PHE A 64 12.05 -4.03 -9.25
CA PHE A 64 13.04 -3.21 -8.55
C PHE A 64 12.73 -1.71 -8.65
N ALA A 65 12.21 -1.26 -9.80
CA ALA A 65 11.79 0.14 -9.98
C ALA A 65 10.62 0.50 -9.06
N ASN A 66 9.67 -0.43 -8.89
CA ASN A 66 8.49 -0.22 -8.07
C ASN A 66 8.66 -0.64 -6.60
N GLY A 67 9.76 -1.35 -6.27
CA GLY A 67 10.07 -1.79 -4.91
C GLY A 67 9.05 -2.75 -4.31
N SER A 68 8.33 -3.52 -5.14
CA SER A 68 7.24 -4.42 -4.72
C SER A 68 7.04 -5.52 -5.75
N THR A 69 6.39 -6.63 -5.37
CA THR A 69 5.85 -7.56 -6.36
C THR A 69 4.66 -6.94 -7.08
N LEU A 70 4.40 -7.40 -8.29
CA LEU A 70 3.27 -6.92 -9.09
C LEU A 70 1.93 -7.14 -8.35
N GLY A 71 1.74 -8.33 -7.75
CA GLY A 71 0.53 -8.66 -7.01
C GLY A 71 0.30 -7.78 -5.79
N ASN A 72 1.36 -7.51 -5.00
CA ASN A 72 1.26 -6.63 -3.84
C ASN A 72 0.98 -5.18 -4.24
N TYR A 73 1.60 -4.69 -5.31
CA TYR A 73 1.34 -3.36 -5.83
C TYR A 73 -0.11 -3.22 -6.32
N LYS A 74 -0.62 -4.21 -7.09
CA LYS A 74 -2.03 -4.26 -7.51
C LYS A 74 -2.98 -4.18 -6.30
N ASN A 75 -2.76 -5.05 -5.31
CA ASN A 75 -3.58 -5.07 -4.10
C ASN A 75 -3.58 -3.70 -3.40
N THR A 76 -2.40 -3.11 -3.21
CA THR A 76 -2.24 -1.79 -2.60
C THR A 76 -2.97 -0.70 -3.39
N TYR A 77 -2.83 -0.71 -4.72
CA TYR A 77 -3.50 0.25 -5.60
C TYR A 77 -5.03 0.18 -5.47
N TYR A 78 -5.63 -1.02 -5.54
CA TYR A 78 -7.08 -1.15 -5.47
C TYR A 78 -7.64 -0.77 -4.10
N ILE A 79 -6.95 -1.12 -3.01
CA ILE A 79 -7.32 -0.72 -1.65
C ILE A 79 -7.31 0.81 -1.51
N LEU A 80 -6.22 1.46 -1.95
CA LEU A 80 -6.08 2.91 -1.86
C LEU A 80 -7.08 3.63 -2.77
N ARG A 81 -7.32 3.12 -3.98
CA ARG A 81 -8.29 3.68 -4.91
C ARG A 81 -9.70 3.68 -4.30
N GLU A 82 -10.15 2.55 -3.75
CA GLU A 82 -11.46 2.45 -3.09
C GLU A 82 -11.57 3.43 -1.92
N GLY A 83 -10.55 3.48 -1.06
CA GLY A 83 -10.51 4.42 0.06
C GLY A 83 -10.56 5.88 -0.38
N MET A 84 -9.81 6.22 -1.45
CA MET A 84 -9.78 7.57 -2.02
C MET A 84 -11.12 7.97 -2.64
N GLU A 85 -11.80 7.04 -3.32
CA GLU A 85 -13.14 7.28 -3.86
C GLU A 85 -14.13 7.66 -2.75
N LYS A 86 -14.11 6.96 -1.61
CA LYS A 86 -14.96 7.28 -0.44
C LYS A 86 -14.64 8.65 0.17
N LEU A 87 -13.34 9.00 0.28
CA LEU A 87 -12.93 10.31 0.79
C LEU A 87 -13.38 11.43 -0.16
N GLN A 88 -13.15 11.30 -1.46
CA GLN A 88 -13.51 12.30 -2.47
C GLN A 88 -15.02 12.50 -2.59
N ASN A 89 -15.80 11.44 -2.45
CA ASN A 89 -17.27 11.49 -2.42
C ASN A 89 -17.82 12.01 -1.08
N LYS A 90 -16.95 12.32 -0.11
CA LYS A 90 -17.32 12.76 1.26
C LYS A 90 -18.18 11.73 2.02
N GLU A 91 -18.06 10.47 1.66
CA GLU A 91 -18.65 9.36 2.42
C GLU A 91 -17.90 9.15 3.73
N LEU A 92 -16.58 9.43 3.72
CA LEU A 92 -15.69 9.38 4.88
C LEU A 92 -14.87 10.66 4.97
N GLU A 93 -14.53 11.07 6.20
CA GLU A 93 -13.60 12.18 6.47
C GLU A 93 -12.14 11.72 6.46
N ARG A 94 -11.91 10.45 6.79
CA ARG A 94 -10.57 9.81 6.85
C ARG A 94 -10.69 8.31 6.72
N ILE A 95 -9.58 7.67 6.34
CA ILE A 95 -9.44 6.22 6.36
C ILE A 95 -8.25 5.81 7.22
N TYR A 96 -8.35 4.63 7.84
CA TYR A 96 -7.32 4.01 8.67
C TYR A 96 -6.71 2.85 7.91
N LEU A 97 -5.46 3.00 7.47
CA LEU A 97 -4.77 2.04 6.62
C LEU A 97 -3.89 1.14 7.48
N ILE A 98 -4.10 -0.18 7.41
CA ILE A 98 -3.20 -1.15 8.02
C ILE A 98 -2.07 -1.48 7.04
N ASN A 99 -0.84 -1.23 7.48
CA ASN A 99 0.37 -1.70 6.84
C ASN A 99 1.02 -2.76 7.71
N CYS A 100 1.18 -3.98 7.18
CA CYS A 100 1.87 -5.08 7.84
C CYS A 100 3.32 -5.15 7.36
N SER A 101 4.25 -5.41 8.28
CA SER A 101 5.67 -5.52 7.98
C SER A 101 6.36 -6.60 8.79
N THR A 102 7.53 -7.03 8.31
CA THR A 102 8.42 -7.92 9.05
C THR A 102 9.36 -7.12 9.93
N ASN A 103 9.62 -7.63 11.14
CA ASN A 103 10.65 -7.05 12.01
C ASN A 103 12.00 -7.72 11.72
N PHE A 104 12.85 -7.03 10.98
CA PHE A 104 14.17 -7.55 10.56
C PHE A 104 15.15 -7.87 11.69
N GLU A 105 14.98 -7.28 12.87
CA GLU A 105 15.92 -7.53 13.98
C GLU A 105 15.81 -8.95 14.55
N TYR A 106 14.69 -9.63 14.29
CA TYR A 106 14.43 -10.96 14.86
C TYR A 106 14.55 -12.11 13.86
N ASP A 107 14.60 -11.84 12.53
CA ASP A 107 14.45 -12.93 11.56
C ASP A 107 15.29 -12.77 10.28
N LEU A 108 16.60 -12.56 10.44
CA LEU A 108 17.55 -12.54 9.32
C LEU A 108 17.51 -13.82 8.46
N GLN A 109 17.09 -14.96 9.02
CA GLN A 109 16.95 -16.22 8.27
C GLN A 109 15.69 -16.29 7.42
N LEU A 110 14.67 -15.50 7.72
CA LEU A 110 13.43 -15.38 6.94
C LEU A 110 13.56 -14.32 5.83
N PHE A 111 14.51 -13.39 5.97
CA PHE A 111 14.74 -12.29 5.02
C PHE A 111 14.88 -12.77 3.56
N GLU A 112 15.59 -13.87 3.33
CA GLU A 112 15.79 -14.42 1.97
C GLU A 112 14.52 -15.08 1.38
N LYS A 113 13.48 -15.32 2.21
CA LYS A 113 12.25 -16.00 1.80
C LYS A 113 11.07 -15.05 1.64
N ILE A 114 11.16 -13.83 2.16
CA ILE A 114 10.08 -12.85 2.10
C ILE A 114 10.40 -11.86 1.00
N ILE A 115 9.67 -11.95 -0.10
CA ILE A 115 9.83 -11.06 -1.25
C ILE A 115 9.27 -9.68 -0.93
N ASP A 116 8.07 -9.62 -0.33
CA ASP A 116 7.44 -8.38 0.13
C ASP A 116 7.57 -8.24 1.64
N HIS A 117 8.41 -7.30 2.08
CA HIS A 117 8.64 -7.04 3.50
C HIS A 117 7.54 -6.23 4.17
N ASP A 118 6.74 -5.57 3.37
CA ASP A 118 5.61 -4.74 3.78
C ASP A 118 4.42 -4.98 2.86
N CYS A 119 3.21 -4.94 3.38
CA CYS A 119 2.02 -4.96 2.55
C CYS A 119 0.86 -4.18 3.18
N ILE A 120 0.04 -3.57 2.34
CA ILE A 120 -1.23 -3.00 2.78
C ILE A 120 -2.24 -4.14 2.89
N TYR A 121 -2.75 -4.31 4.12
CA TYR A 121 -3.77 -5.31 4.39
C TYR A 121 -5.17 -4.82 3.96
N GLY A 122 -5.48 -3.54 4.26
CA GLY A 122 -6.77 -2.95 3.96
C GLY A 122 -6.92 -1.58 4.61
N PHE A 123 -8.08 -0.95 4.37
CA PHE A 123 -8.47 0.26 5.09
C PHE A 123 -9.76 0.04 5.88
N PHE A 124 -9.97 0.89 6.87
CA PHE A 124 -11.13 0.90 7.75
C PHE A 124 -11.66 2.33 7.90
N GLU A 125 -12.95 2.43 8.16
CA GLU A 125 -13.64 3.72 8.31
C GLU A 125 -13.40 4.36 9.68
N ASP A 126 -13.10 3.52 10.69
CA ASP A 126 -12.80 3.97 12.06
C ASP A 126 -11.66 3.18 12.68
N PHE A 127 -11.02 3.78 13.69
CA PHE A 127 -9.86 3.20 14.37
C PHE A 127 -10.19 1.95 15.19
N GLU A 128 -11.37 1.86 15.79
CA GLU A 128 -11.73 0.70 16.63
C GLU A 128 -11.95 -0.55 15.76
N SER A 129 -12.58 -0.42 14.60
CA SER A 129 -12.72 -1.50 13.61
C SER A 129 -11.35 -1.95 13.10
N CYS A 130 -10.44 -1.02 12.84
CA CYS A 130 -9.06 -1.30 12.47
C CYS A 130 -8.33 -2.09 13.57
N LYS A 131 -8.41 -1.62 14.81
CA LYS A 131 -7.80 -2.25 15.99
C LYS A 131 -8.38 -3.64 16.25
N GLN A 132 -9.70 -3.81 16.09
CA GLN A 132 -10.33 -5.11 16.23
C GLN A 132 -9.80 -6.11 15.18
N ALA A 133 -9.69 -5.70 13.92
CA ALA A 133 -9.14 -6.55 12.86
C ALA A 133 -7.70 -7.01 13.17
N LEU A 134 -6.87 -6.12 13.73
CA LEU A 134 -5.52 -6.44 14.17
C LEU A 134 -5.51 -7.42 15.34
N ASN A 135 -6.29 -7.17 16.38
CA ASN A 135 -6.36 -8.03 17.56
C ASN A 135 -6.86 -9.44 17.21
N GLU A 136 -7.76 -9.55 16.24
CA GLU A 136 -8.34 -10.82 15.77
C GLU A 136 -7.45 -11.51 14.71
N ASN A 137 -6.36 -10.91 14.29
CA ASN A 137 -5.55 -11.36 13.14
C ASN A 137 -6.43 -11.65 11.91
N ARG A 138 -7.38 -10.75 11.62
CA ARG A 138 -8.38 -10.94 10.57
C ARG A 138 -7.70 -11.15 9.21
N GLY A 139 -8.16 -12.15 8.46
CA GLY A 139 -7.54 -12.51 7.17
C GLY A 139 -6.14 -13.10 7.31
N ASP A 140 -5.76 -13.53 8.51
CA ASP A 140 -4.48 -14.20 8.80
C ASP A 140 -3.26 -13.39 8.39
N MET A 141 -3.23 -12.11 8.80
CA MET A 141 -2.13 -11.16 8.50
C MET A 141 -0.77 -11.73 8.88
N HIS A 142 -0.69 -12.50 9.98
CA HIS A 142 0.56 -13.11 10.43
C HIS A 142 1.02 -14.31 9.58
N ALA A 143 0.14 -14.94 8.75
CA ALA A 143 0.52 -16.08 7.92
C ALA A 143 1.66 -15.81 6.94
N LYS A 144 1.86 -14.53 6.57
CA LYS A 144 2.99 -14.07 5.75
C LYS A 144 4.22 -13.68 6.57
N TYR A 145 4.31 -14.13 7.83
CA TYR A 145 5.41 -13.81 8.76
C TYR A 145 5.50 -12.34 9.17
N TYR A 146 4.46 -11.56 8.97
CA TYR A 146 4.43 -10.20 9.47
C TYR A 146 4.32 -10.23 11.00
N SER A 147 5.25 -9.55 11.66
CA SER A 147 5.32 -9.44 13.11
C SER A 147 5.02 -8.04 13.63
N LEU A 148 4.93 -7.10 12.72
CA LEU A 148 4.66 -5.70 12.99
C LEU A 148 3.51 -5.22 12.11
N ALA A 149 2.64 -4.40 12.66
CA ALA A 149 1.65 -3.66 11.89
C ALA A 149 1.64 -2.20 12.32
N THR A 150 1.41 -1.30 11.36
CA THR A 150 1.21 0.12 11.61
C THR A 150 -0.14 0.56 11.07
N VAL A 151 -0.79 1.48 11.78
CA VAL A 151 -2.01 2.13 11.32
C VAL A 151 -1.68 3.55 10.94
N LYS A 152 -1.89 3.90 9.68
CA LYS A 152 -1.74 5.25 9.13
C LYS A 152 -3.11 5.84 8.89
N ILE A 153 -3.23 7.15 9.07
CA ILE A 153 -4.45 7.90 8.79
C ILE A 153 -4.25 8.65 7.48
N ILE A 154 -5.17 8.50 6.55
CA ILE A 154 -5.23 9.27 5.32
C ILE A 154 -6.52 10.11 5.36
N ASP A 155 -6.37 11.40 5.13
CA ASP A 155 -7.45 12.36 4.93
C ASP A 155 -7.18 13.21 3.68
N LEU A 156 -8.11 14.10 3.34
CA LEU A 156 -7.89 15.09 2.28
C LEU A 156 -7.55 16.43 2.92
N ASP A 157 -6.63 17.16 2.30
CA ASP A 157 -6.36 18.55 2.65
C ASP A 157 -7.42 19.50 2.04
N ASP A 158 -7.24 20.80 2.26
CA ASP A 158 -8.16 21.84 1.78
C ASP A 158 -8.22 21.91 0.23
N GLU A 159 -7.23 21.35 -0.46
CA GLU A 159 -7.18 21.24 -1.93
C GLU A 159 -7.69 19.89 -2.45
N ASN A 160 -8.31 19.06 -1.59
CA ASN A 160 -8.73 17.69 -1.86
C ASN A 160 -7.58 16.75 -2.26
N LYS A 161 -6.35 17.03 -1.81
CA LYS A 161 -5.20 16.14 -2.01
C LYS A 161 -5.05 15.18 -0.82
N PRO A 162 -4.69 13.91 -1.07
CA PRO A 162 -4.46 12.95 0.01
C PRO A 162 -3.28 13.38 0.87
N ARG A 163 -3.49 13.34 2.18
CA ARG A 163 -2.50 13.61 3.20
C ARG A 163 -2.38 12.43 4.15
N ILE A 164 -1.16 11.92 4.32
CA ILE A 164 -0.86 10.89 5.32
C ILE A 164 -0.53 11.59 6.64
N SER A 165 -1.22 11.22 7.71
CA SER A 165 -0.91 11.73 9.04
C SER A 165 0.49 11.29 9.50
N ASN A 166 1.19 12.19 10.20
CA ASN A 166 2.45 11.88 10.87
C ASN A 166 2.26 11.03 12.14
N VAL A 167 1.01 10.83 12.58
CA VAL A 167 0.70 10.01 13.75
C VAL A 167 0.45 8.59 13.30
N GLU A 168 1.38 7.71 13.65
CA GLU A 168 1.25 6.29 13.42
C GLU A 168 0.99 5.55 14.73
N LYS A 169 0.11 4.56 14.67
CA LYS A 169 -0.11 3.60 15.76
C LYS A 169 0.60 2.31 15.44
N TRP A 170 1.32 1.77 16.40
CA TRP A 170 2.16 0.59 16.26
C TRP A 170 1.55 -0.61 16.97
N PHE A 171 1.55 -1.75 16.31
CA PHE A 171 1.04 -3.03 16.82
C PHE A 171 2.07 -4.11 16.56
N VAL A 172 2.27 -4.97 17.56
CA VAL A 172 3.21 -6.09 17.49
C VAL A 172 2.45 -7.40 17.64
N TRP A 173 2.86 -8.42 16.91
CA TRP A 173 2.32 -9.77 17.03
C TRP A 173 2.56 -10.35 18.42
N ASP A 174 1.50 -10.84 19.03
CA ASP A 174 1.54 -11.56 20.30
C ASP A 174 1.11 -13.01 20.04
N ALA A 175 2.07 -13.95 20.15
CA ALA A 175 1.85 -15.35 19.84
C ALA A 175 0.91 -16.04 20.84
N GLU A 176 0.85 -15.58 22.10
CA GLU A 176 -0.04 -16.15 23.12
C GLU A 176 -1.50 -15.76 22.85
N ARG A 177 -1.72 -14.50 22.49
CA ARG A 177 -3.06 -13.97 22.17
C ARG A 177 -3.46 -14.19 20.72
N ARG A 178 -2.52 -14.58 19.86
CA ARG A 178 -2.70 -14.82 18.42
C ARG A 178 -3.29 -13.61 17.68
N GLY A 179 -2.76 -12.43 17.97
CA GLY A 179 -3.19 -11.18 17.35
C GLY A 179 -2.12 -10.09 17.47
N PHE A 180 -2.36 -8.96 16.84
CA PHE A 180 -1.50 -7.79 16.93
C PHE A 180 -2.06 -6.83 17.99
N PHE A 181 -1.20 -6.40 18.92
CA PHE A 181 -1.60 -5.53 20.03
C PHE A 181 -0.80 -4.24 20.03
N GLU A 182 -1.48 -3.14 20.37
CA GLU A 182 -0.90 -1.81 20.38
C GLU A 182 0.32 -1.74 21.30
N THR A 183 1.39 -1.13 20.81
CA THR A 183 2.62 -0.90 21.53
C THR A 183 3.09 0.54 21.38
N CYS A 184 4.01 0.96 22.23
CA CYS A 184 4.64 2.26 22.10
C CYS A 184 5.82 2.18 21.12
N ALA A 185 5.92 3.12 20.17
CA ALA A 185 7.04 3.23 19.25
C ALA A 185 8.42 3.37 19.94
N CYS A 186 8.43 3.72 21.23
CA CYS A 186 9.63 3.87 22.02
C CYS A 186 10.16 2.55 22.63
N LYS A 187 9.52 1.41 22.39
CA LYS A 187 9.95 0.08 22.84
C LYS A 187 10.71 -0.69 21.76
N LYS A 188 11.44 0.03 20.92
CA LYS A 188 12.41 -0.58 20.01
C LYS A 188 13.73 -0.85 20.71
#